data_a00a8c5719de1d12f69aa4f8c57b6c5a
#
_entry.id   a00a8c5719de1d12f69aa4f8c57b6c5a
#
_cell.length_a   1.000
_cell.length_b   1.000
_cell.length_c   1.000
_cell.angle_alpha   90.00
_cell.angle_beta   90.00
_cell.angle_gamma   90.00
#
_symmetry.space_group_name_H-M   'P 1'
#
loop_
_entity.id
_entity.type
_entity.pdbx_description
1 polymer ?
#
loop_
_entity_poly.entity_id
_entity_poly.type
_entity_poly.pdbx_seq_one_letter_code
_entity_poly.pdbx_strand_id
1 'polypeptide(L)'
;MLFNDGTPSLNQPEGAPAGQALGASVVSAYQIDPVARTAREVWRFDHQPELSSEFCSSVYQAGSSYLVNDAMADNAATARIVGLDANRQQVFELSYANPGGGCATSWNAVPVPFEQLQFD
;
A
#
# COMPACT_ATOMS: atom_id res chain seq x y z
N MET A 1 5.87 -7.23 5.05
CA MET A 1 4.77 -6.30 4.81
C MET A 1 4.44 -6.30 3.33
N LEU A 2 3.21 -6.15 2.95
CA LEU A 2 2.79 -6.04 1.56
C LEU A 2 1.64 -5.03 1.43
N PHE A 3 1.54 -4.40 0.28
CA PHE A 3 0.36 -3.70 -0.19
C PHE A 3 -0.51 -4.72 -0.93
N ASN A 4 -1.78 -4.80 -0.58
CA ASN A 4 -2.77 -5.62 -1.26
C ASN A 4 -3.76 -4.67 -1.93
N ASP A 5 -3.79 -4.67 -3.23
CA ASP A 5 -4.64 -3.81 -4.05
C ASP A 5 -6.14 -4.16 -4.00
N GLY A 6 -6.48 -5.27 -3.36
CA GLY A 6 -7.87 -5.72 -3.22
C GLY A 6 -8.39 -6.50 -4.42
N THR A 7 -7.59 -6.66 -5.48
CA THR A 7 -8.00 -7.46 -6.64
C THR A 7 -7.93 -8.96 -6.35
N PRO A 8 -8.77 -9.80 -7.00
CA PRO A 8 -8.69 -11.24 -6.83
C PRO A 8 -7.41 -11.79 -7.47
N SER A 9 -6.80 -12.78 -6.85
CA SER A 9 -5.64 -13.45 -7.44
C SER A 9 -6.04 -14.15 -8.76
N LEU A 10 -5.27 -13.89 -9.81
CA LEU A 10 -5.48 -14.48 -11.14
C LEU A 10 -4.72 -15.80 -11.32
N ASN A 11 -3.70 -16.07 -10.51
CA ASN A 11 -2.81 -17.23 -10.63
C ASN A 11 -3.05 -18.19 -9.46
N GLN A 12 -4.21 -18.81 -9.42
CA GLN A 12 -4.50 -19.84 -8.43
C GLN A 12 -3.98 -21.20 -8.91
N PRO A 13 -3.40 -22.03 -8.02
CA PRO A 13 -3.12 -23.42 -8.33
C PRO A 13 -4.39 -24.15 -8.75
N GLU A 14 -4.25 -25.19 -9.60
CA GLU A 14 -5.38 -26.02 -9.99
C GLU A 14 -6.07 -26.62 -8.75
N GLY A 15 -7.40 -26.50 -8.70
CA GLY A 15 -8.22 -26.95 -7.57
C GLY A 15 -8.25 -26.01 -6.36
N ALA A 16 -7.51 -24.90 -6.37
CA ALA A 16 -7.62 -23.89 -5.31
C ALA A 16 -8.93 -23.09 -5.44
N PRO A 17 -9.46 -22.57 -4.33
CA PRO A 17 -10.60 -21.65 -4.36
C PRO A 17 -10.27 -20.41 -5.20
N ALA A 18 -11.26 -19.87 -5.89
CA ALA A 18 -11.11 -18.59 -6.60
C ALA A 18 -10.69 -17.49 -5.62
N GLY A 19 -9.81 -16.61 -6.08
CA GLY A 19 -9.47 -15.41 -5.31
C GLY A 19 -10.69 -14.53 -5.08
N GLN A 20 -10.73 -13.85 -3.95
CA GLN A 20 -11.81 -12.92 -3.60
C GLN A 20 -11.35 -11.49 -3.75
N ALA A 21 -12.17 -10.63 -4.34
CA ALA A 21 -11.98 -9.21 -4.29
C ALA A 21 -12.27 -8.69 -2.87
N LEU A 22 -11.42 -7.79 -2.38
CA LEU A 22 -11.60 -7.19 -1.05
C LEU A 22 -12.45 -5.92 -1.08
N GLY A 23 -12.66 -5.33 -2.25
CA GLY A 23 -13.41 -4.09 -2.42
C GLY A 23 -12.65 -2.83 -2.01
N ALA A 24 -11.51 -2.97 -1.31
CA ALA A 24 -10.63 -1.86 -0.94
C ALA A 24 -9.18 -2.33 -0.88
N SER A 25 -8.24 -1.40 -1.07
CA SER A 25 -6.82 -1.66 -0.89
C SER A 25 -6.44 -1.62 0.58
N VAL A 26 -5.52 -2.48 0.98
CA VAL A 26 -5.05 -2.57 2.37
C VAL A 26 -3.54 -2.79 2.44
N VAL A 27 -2.93 -2.31 3.52
CA VAL A 27 -1.56 -2.67 3.87
C VAL A 27 -1.58 -3.69 4.99
N SER A 28 -0.89 -4.80 4.81
CA SER A 28 -0.84 -5.87 5.80
C SER A 28 0.60 -6.28 6.11
N ALA A 29 0.85 -6.64 7.36
CA ALA A 29 2.07 -7.29 7.79
C ALA A 29 1.77 -8.71 8.29
N TYR A 30 2.61 -9.65 7.87
CA TYR A 30 2.47 -11.05 8.22
C TYR A 30 3.70 -11.54 8.98
N GLN A 31 3.44 -12.33 10.00
CA GLN A 31 4.46 -13.17 10.63
C GLN A 31 4.47 -14.51 9.89
N ILE A 32 5.65 -14.89 9.40
CA ILE A 32 5.85 -16.15 8.67
C ILE A 32 6.49 -17.14 9.61
N ASP A 33 5.91 -18.35 9.70
CA ASP A 33 6.55 -19.52 10.29
C ASP A 33 7.01 -20.45 9.15
N PRO A 34 8.31 -20.47 8.84
CA PRO A 34 8.83 -21.30 7.74
C PRO A 34 8.81 -22.79 8.05
N VAL A 35 8.77 -23.18 9.33
CA VAL A 35 8.74 -24.58 9.75
C VAL A 35 7.33 -25.14 9.61
N ALA A 36 6.34 -24.44 10.17
CA ALA A 36 4.94 -24.83 10.05
C ALA A 36 4.33 -24.45 8.68
N ARG A 37 5.07 -23.69 7.85
CA ARG A 37 4.61 -23.16 6.55
C ARG A 37 3.30 -22.40 6.66
N THR A 38 3.19 -21.56 7.70
CA THR A 38 2.01 -20.73 7.95
C THR A 38 2.36 -19.26 7.93
N ALA A 39 1.37 -18.43 7.60
CA ALA A 39 1.43 -16.99 7.70
C ALA A 39 0.25 -16.50 8.53
N ARG A 40 0.50 -15.60 9.48
CA ARG A 40 -0.53 -14.98 10.29
C ARG A 40 -0.45 -13.47 10.12
N GLU A 41 -1.57 -12.83 9.75
CA GLU A 41 -1.65 -11.37 9.74
C GLU A 41 -1.47 -10.87 11.18
N VAL A 42 -0.51 -9.98 11.38
CA VAL A 42 -0.19 -9.39 12.69
C VAL A 42 -0.55 -7.93 12.77
N TRP A 43 -0.79 -7.30 11.62
CA TRP A 43 -1.19 -5.92 11.52
C TRP A 43 -1.83 -5.65 10.17
N ARG A 44 -2.84 -4.76 10.17
CA ARG A 44 -3.53 -4.27 8.97
C ARG A 44 -3.78 -2.78 9.11
N PHE A 45 -3.58 -2.06 8.04
CA PHE A 45 -3.99 -0.68 7.87
C PHE A 45 -4.98 -0.60 6.73
N ASP A 46 -6.18 -0.16 7.07
CA ASP A 46 -7.32 -0.02 6.19
C ASP A 46 -7.86 1.40 6.44
N HIS A 47 -7.24 2.37 5.78
CA HIS A 47 -7.46 3.77 6.11
C HIS A 47 -8.75 4.34 5.55
N GLN A 48 -9.31 3.69 4.54
CA GLN A 48 -10.62 4.03 4.01
C GLN A 48 -11.25 2.78 3.39
N PRO A 49 -12.36 2.26 3.93
CA PRO A 49 -12.98 1.02 3.46
C PRO A 49 -13.40 1.04 1.98
N GLU A 50 -13.54 2.23 1.40
CA GLU A 50 -13.95 2.42 0.02
C GLU A 50 -12.79 2.79 -0.92
N LEU A 51 -11.57 2.98 -0.37
CA LEU A 51 -10.42 3.31 -1.20
C LEU A 51 -9.92 2.07 -1.93
N SER A 52 -9.95 2.13 -3.24
CA SER A 52 -9.30 1.14 -4.10
C SER A 52 -8.20 1.83 -4.90
N SER A 53 -6.98 1.27 -4.83
CA SER A 53 -5.85 1.65 -5.66
C SER A 53 -5.27 0.40 -6.30
N GLU A 54 -5.83 0.04 -7.45
CA GLU A 54 -5.68 -1.28 -8.07
C GLU A 54 -4.25 -1.60 -8.52
N PHE A 55 -3.46 -0.59 -8.90
CA PHE A 55 -2.12 -0.79 -9.43
C PHE A 55 -1.13 0.24 -8.90
N CYS A 56 0.16 -0.06 -9.04
CA CYS A 56 1.28 0.86 -8.80
C CYS A 56 1.39 1.40 -7.37
N SER A 57 0.66 0.84 -6.43
CA SER A 57 0.71 1.26 -5.04
C SER A 57 1.81 0.52 -4.29
N SER A 58 2.29 1.11 -3.22
CA SER A 58 3.42 0.59 -2.48
C SER A 58 3.38 0.97 -1.01
N VAL A 59 4.15 0.24 -0.21
CA VAL A 59 4.38 0.58 1.19
C VAL A 59 5.86 0.44 1.53
N TYR A 60 6.40 1.46 2.18
CA TYR A 60 7.77 1.48 2.67
C TYR A 60 7.81 1.63 4.17
N GLN A 61 8.75 0.95 4.76
CA GLN A 61 9.10 1.14 6.17
C GLN A 61 10.35 2.03 6.25
N ALA A 62 10.25 3.09 7.04
CA ALA A 62 11.35 4.00 7.37
C ALA A 62 11.54 4.01 8.89
N GLY A 63 12.53 3.25 9.37
CA GLY A 63 12.68 3.01 10.81
C GLY A 63 11.45 2.30 11.39
N SER A 64 10.76 2.95 12.32
CA SER A 64 9.51 2.47 12.91
C SER A 64 8.24 3.02 12.24
N SER A 65 8.39 3.92 11.28
CA SER A 65 7.30 4.59 10.57
C SER A 65 7.08 3.96 9.21
N TYR A 66 5.96 4.30 8.57
CA TYR A 66 5.60 3.75 7.25
C TYR A 66 5.13 4.86 6.32
N LEU A 67 5.40 4.66 5.04
CA LEU A 67 4.92 5.51 3.96
C LEU A 67 4.10 4.64 3.01
N VAL A 68 2.82 4.95 2.87
CA VAL A 68 1.89 4.27 1.97
C VAL A 68 1.65 5.16 0.78
N ASN A 69 1.81 4.62 -0.42
CA ASN A 69 1.52 5.31 -1.67
C ASN A 69 0.35 4.63 -2.38
N ASP A 70 -0.77 5.33 -2.49
CA ASP A 70 -1.94 4.95 -3.27
C ASP A 70 -1.89 5.69 -4.60
N ALA A 71 -1.36 5.04 -5.62
CA ALA A 71 -1.10 5.67 -6.90
C ALA A 71 -2.37 5.99 -7.71
N MET A 72 -3.45 5.29 -7.46
CA MET A 72 -4.69 5.32 -8.23
C MET A 72 -5.93 5.51 -7.36
N ALA A 73 -5.88 6.41 -6.39
CA ALA A 73 -7.02 6.73 -5.55
C ALA A 73 -8.16 7.41 -6.38
N ASP A 74 -9.38 7.35 -5.88
CA ASP A 74 -10.55 8.00 -6.44
C ASP A 74 -10.77 7.66 -7.94
N ASN A 75 -10.77 6.37 -8.27
CA ASN A 75 -10.85 5.89 -9.65
C ASN A 75 -9.72 6.46 -10.55
N ALA A 76 -8.52 6.50 -10.01
CA ALA A 76 -7.32 7.05 -10.66
C ALA A 76 -7.34 8.57 -10.91
N ALA A 77 -8.27 9.31 -10.32
CA ALA A 77 -8.30 10.77 -10.44
C ALA A 77 -7.26 11.45 -9.53
N THR A 78 -6.88 10.80 -8.44
CA THR A 78 -5.88 11.30 -7.48
C THR A 78 -4.81 10.25 -7.19
N ALA A 79 -3.67 10.72 -6.70
CA ALA A 79 -2.67 9.92 -6.02
C ALA A 79 -2.52 10.44 -4.60
N ARG A 80 -2.22 9.55 -3.63
CA ARG A 80 -2.14 9.86 -2.21
C ARG A 80 -0.89 9.26 -1.61
N ILE A 81 -0.27 9.99 -0.71
CA ILE A 81 0.83 9.52 0.11
C ILE A 81 0.43 9.71 1.57
N VAL A 82 0.41 8.61 2.32
CA VAL A 82 0.02 8.59 3.73
C VAL A 82 1.21 8.21 4.57
N GLY A 83 1.53 9.03 5.56
CA GLY A 83 2.54 8.72 6.57
C GLY A 83 1.90 8.13 7.83
N LEU A 84 2.47 7.02 8.31
CA LEU A 84 2.08 6.40 9.58
C LEU A 84 3.25 6.45 10.55
N ASP A 85 2.98 6.75 11.81
CA ASP A 85 3.97 6.72 12.88
C ASP A 85 4.30 5.29 13.35
N ALA A 86 5.12 5.17 14.38
CA ALA A 86 5.51 3.91 14.99
C ALA A 86 4.32 3.14 15.60
N ASN A 87 3.25 3.84 15.98
CA ASN A 87 2.00 3.27 16.50
C ASN A 87 1.01 2.95 15.37
N ARG A 88 1.43 3.21 14.11
CA ARG A 88 0.63 2.96 12.90
C ARG A 88 -0.58 3.90 12.80
N GLN A 89 -0.47 5.06 13.44
CA GLN A 89 -1.46 6.12 13.32
C GLN A 89 -1.08 7.04 12.16
N GLN A 90 -2.07 7.45 11.39
CA GLN A 90 -1.86 8.41 10.32
C GLN A 90 -1.41 9.76 10.91
N VAL A 91 -0.29 10.28 10.43
CA VAL A 91 0.30 11.55 10.88
C VAL A 91 0.28 12.62 9.80
N PHE A 92 0.24 12.21 8.55
CA PHE A 92 0.00 13.14 7.44
C PHE A 92 -0.63 12.42 6.25
N GLU A 93 -1.21 13.21 5.36
CA GLU A 93 -1.65 12.80 4.04
C GLU A 93 -1.30 13.90 3.05
N LEU A 94 -0.73 13.51 1.93
CA LEU A 94 -0.54 14.35 0.75
C LEU A 94 -1.37 13.77 -0.38
N SER A 95 -2.34 14.54 -0.88
CA SER A 95 -3.18 14.17 -2.02
C SER A 95 -2.98 15.16 -3.15
N TYR A 96 -2.88 14.67 -4.37
CA TYR A 96 -2.66 15.49 -5.55
C TYR A 96 -3.33 14.89 -6.79
N ALA A 97 -3.67 15.75 -7.74
CA ALA A 97 -4.35 15.33 -8.96
C ALA A 97 -3.48 14.36 -9.79
N ASN A 98 -4.12 13.38 -10.39
CA ASN A 98 -3.52 12.42 -11.29
C ASN A 98 -4.11 12.59 -12.71
N PRO A 99 -3.77 13.69 -13.42
CA PRO A 99 -4.41 14.05 -14.69
C PRO A 99 -4.17 13.04 -15.82
N GLY A 100 -3.11 12.24 -15.71
CA GLY A 100 -2.84 11.18 -16.67
C GLY A 100 -3.65 9.90 -16.45
N GLY A 101 -4.33 9.79 -15.31
CA GLY A 101 -4.97 8.56 -14.88
C GLY A 101 -3.98 7.41 -14.67
N GLY A 102 -4.46 6.27 -14.25
CA GLY A 102 -3.61 5.09 -14.02
C GLY A 102 -2.42 5.40 -13.12
N CYS A 103 -1.24 4.88 -13.46
CA CYS A 103 -0.01 5.07 -12.70
C CYS A 103 0.84 6.26 -13.16
N ALA A 104 0.25 7.26 -13.83
CA ALA A 104 1.00 8.30 -14.53
C ALA A 104 1.76 9.25 -13.60
N THR A 105 1.25 9.48 -12.38
CA THR A 105 1.78 10.51 -11.48
C THR A 105 2.67 9.94 -10.38
N SER A 106 2.40 8.74 -9.92
CA SER A 106 3.14 8.13 -8.81
C SER A 106 3.21 6.61 -8.98
N TRP A 107 4.43 6.09 -9.03
CA TRP A 107 4.67 4.64 -8.97
C TRP A 107 5.14 4.21 -7.60
N ASN A 108 5.70 5.17 -6.87
CA ASN A 108 6.45 4.85 -5.67
C ASN A 108 6.69 6.10 -4.84
N ALA A 109 6.66 5.98 -3.53
CA ALA A 109 7.05 7.02 -2.61
C ALA A 109 8.08 6.46 -1.63
N VAL A 110 9.32 6.91 -1.77
CA VAL A 110 10.43 6.48 -0.91
C VAL A 110 10.81 7.63 0.01
N PRO A 111 10.84 7.42 1.33
CA PRO A 111 11.31 8.45 2.24
C PRO A 111 12.82 8.69 2.05
N VAL A 112 13.19 9.94 1.88
CA VAL A 112 14.58 10.38 1.81
C VAL A 112 14.89 11.15 3.08
N PRO A 113 15.91 10.77 3.87
CA PRO A 113 16.35 11.54 5.03
C PRO A 113 16.69 12.97 4.63
N PHE A 114 16.28 13.94 5.46
CA PHE A 114 16.47 15.36 5.16
C PHE A 114 17.96 15.71 4.92
N GLU A 115 18.86 15.04 5.63
CA GLU A 115 20.31 15.23 5.55
C GLU A 115 20.90 14.79 4.20
N GLN A 116 20.14 14.02 3.42
CA GLN A 116 20.54 13.58 2.07
C GLN A 116 20.03 14.53 0.98
N LEU A 117 19.19 15.50 1.33
CA LEU A 117 18.72 16.50 0.38
C LEU A 117 19.81 17.54 0.17
N GLN A 118 20.12 17.84 -1.07
CA GLN A 118 21.00 18.94 -1.46
C GLN A 118 20.12 20.04 -2.06
N PHE A 119 20.28 21.24 -1.54
CA PHE A 119 19.59 22.42 -2.05
C PHE A 119 20.65 23.32 -2.70
N ASP A 120 20.48 23.60 -3.98
CA ASP A 120 21.33 24.54 -4.72
C ASP A 120 20.91 25.98 -4.45
#